data_4c871db6c5dba756a652e0612fe88446
#
_entry.id   4c871db6c5dba756a652e0612fe88446
#
_cell.length_a   1.000
_cell.length_b   1.000
_cell.length_c   1.000
_cell.angle_alpha   90.00
_cell.angle_beta   90.00
_cell.angle_gamma   90.00
#
_symmetry.space_group_name_H-M   'P 1'
#
loop_
_entity.id
_entity.type
_entity.pdbx_description
1 polymer ?
#
loop_
_entity_poly.entity_id
_entity_poly.type
_entity_poly.pdbx_seq_one_letter_code
_entity_poly.pdbx_strand_id
1 'polypeptide(L)'
;LQAHPLKLSLCQIEYASVEKTLTIELRLFLMDVNEALVFDPDNNELGLGQPDEVPNAEGMLLDYLNRFFYIKANGKQLALKIKSMSLNGQGNDAALGLTFSYPSQEKITSIEIKNAVFTDLFFDQSNVVYVHVDDDSRSLMLNKKTPVHKLVY
;
A
#
# COMPACT_ATOMS: atom_id res chain seq x y z
N LEU A 1 24.27 8.43 8.96
CA LEU A 1 23.15 8.10 8.12
C LEU A 1 21.85 8.49 8.81
N GLN A 2 20.97 9.16 8.10
CA GLN A 2 19.70 9.59 8.65
C GLN A 2 18.56 8.86 7.98
N ALA A 3 17.63 8.31 8.77
CA ALA A 3 16.36 7.86 8.28
C ALA A 3 15.53 9.06 7.82
N HIS A 4 14.53 8.84 6.95
CA HIS A 4 13.59 9.89 6.57
C HIS A 4 12.83 10.39 7.81
N PRO A 5 12.47 11.67 7.88
CA PRO A 5 11.85 12.25 9.08
C PRO A 5 10.41 11.81 9.30
N LEU A 6 9.73 11.34 8.22
CA LEU A 6 8.33 10.98 8.28
C LEU A 6 8.15 9.47 8.32
N LYS A 7 7.30 9.00 9.22
CA LYS A 7 6.84 7.61 9.27
C LYS A 7 5.46 7.57 8.62
N LEU A 8 5.45 7.43 7.29
CA LEU A 8 4.27 7.68 6.46
C LEU A 8 4.20 6.69 5.31
N SER A 9 3.00 6.26 5.00
CA SER A 9 2.67 5.61 3.72
C SER A 9 1.45 6.28 3.11
N LEU A 10 1.26 6.09 1.81
CA LEU A 10 0.15 6.67 1.09
C LEU A 10 -0.55 5.57 0.29
N CYS A 11 -1.88 5.49 0.43
CA CYS A 11 -2.70 4.58 -0.35
C CYS A 11 -3.79 5.38 -1.05
N GLN A 12 -3.94 5.17 -2.36
CA GLN A 12 -5.03 5.77 -3.13
C GLN A 12 -5.90 4.64 -3.66
N ILE A 13 -7.20 4.74 -3.38
CA ILE A 13 -8.21 3.80 -3.85
C ILE A 13 -9.16 4.57 -4.74
N GLU A 14 -9.34 4.12 -5.97
CA GLU A 14 -10.19 4.81 -6.94
C GLU A 14 -11.11 3.81 -7.64
N TYR A 15 -12.39 4.12 -7.65
CA TYR A 15 -13.39 3.39 -8.41
C TYR A 15 -14.15 4.34 -9.31
N ALA A 16 -14.15 4.04 -10.60
CA ALA A 16 -14.95 4.74 -11.59
C ALA A 16 -15.98 3.75 -12.15
N SER A 17 -17.26 4.02 -11.91
CA SER A 17 -18.34 3.13 -12.36
C SER A 17 -18.42 3.02 -13.88
N VAL A 18 -18.01 4.05 -14.60
CA VAL A 18 -17.94 4.04 -16.07
C VAL A 18 -16.93 2.99 -16.57
N GLU A 19 -15.79 2.91 -15.92
CA GLU A 19 -14.72 1.98 -16.30
C GLU A 19 -14.87 0.61 -15.65
N LYS A 20 -15.72 0.51 -14.63
CA LYS A 20 -15.94 -0.73 -13.86
C LYS A 20 -14.64 -1.32 -13.34
N THR A 21 -13.76 -0.46 -12.85
CA THR A 21 -12.44 -0.86 -12.37
C THR A 21 -12.13 -0.17 -11.06
N LEU A 22 -11.69 -0.98 -10.10
CA LEU A 22 -11.15 -0.52 -8.83
C LEU A 22 -9.63 -0.57 -8.91
N THR A 23 -8.99 0.57 -8.71
CA THR A 23 -7.53 0.69 -8.75
C THR A 23 -7.02 1.09 -7.38
N ILE A 24 -5.96 0.43 -6.94
CA ILE A 24 -5.30 0.72 -5.67
C ILE A 24 -3.84 1.02 -5.96
N GLU A 25 -3.37 2.17 -5.48
CA GLU A 25 -1.96 2.53 -5.52
C GLU A 25 -1.44 2.65 -4.09
N LEU A 26 -0.36 1.96 -3.79
CA LEU A 26 0.29 1.98 -2.49
C LEU A 26 1.70 2.50 -2.66
N ARG A 27 2.04 3.56 -1.92
CA ARG A 27 3.37 4.16 -1.96
C ARG A 27 4.05 4.01 -0.60
N LEU A 28 5.22 3.37 -0.62
CA LEU A 28 5.98 3.03 0.57
C LEU A 28 7.41 3.54 0.44
N PHE A 29 7.97 4.10 1.51
CA PHE A 29 9.40 4.40 1.49
C PHE A 29 10.20 3.11 1.35
N LEU A 30 11.16 3.11 0.43
CA LEU A 30 11.99 1.93 0.17
C LEU A 30 12.78 1.49 1.41
N MET A 31 13.29 2.46 2.18
CA MET A 31 14.01 2.16 3.42
C MET A 31 13.15 1.36 4.40
N ASP A 32 11.86 1.72 4.52
CA ASP A 32 10.94 1.03 5.43
C ASP A 32 10.63 -0.37 4.93
N VAL A 33 10.49 -0.54 3.60
CA VAL A 33 10.31 -1.85 3.00
C VAL A 33 11.53 -2.74 3.28
N ASN A 34 12.74 -2.22 3.03
CA ASN A 34 13.95 -2.98 3.29
C ASN A 34 14.08 -3.37 4.76
N GLU A 35 13.76 -2.46 5.68
CA GLU A 35 13.78 -2.78 7.10
C GLU A 35 12.75 -3.85 7.47
N ALA A 36 11.57 -3.77 6.90
CA ALA A 36 10.51 -4.75 7.16
C ALA A 36 10.86 -6.15 6.63
N LEU A 37 11.52 -6.22 5.47
CA LEU A 37 11.78 -7.50 4.80
C LEU A 37 13.14 -8.12 5.16
N VAL A 38 14.19 -7.29 5.30
CA VAL A 38 15.56 -7.79 5.54
C VAL A 38 16.22 -7.15 6.76
N PHE A 39 15.46 -6.43 7.59
CA PHE A 39 15.91 -5.82 8.84
C PHE A 39 17.06 -4.83 8.70
N ASP A 40 17.22 -4.26 7.51
CA ASP A 40 18.26 -3.28 7.24
C ASP A 40 17.75 -2.26 6.21
N PRO A 41 17.49 -0.99 6.63
CA PRO A 41 16.93 0.02 5.73
C PRO A 41 17.85 0.36 4.56
N ASP A 42 19.15 0.12 4.69
CA ASP A 42 20.15 0.44 3.67
C ASP A 42 20.48 -0.74 2.77
N ASN A 43 19.84 -1.87 2.99
CA ASN A 43 20.11 -3.10 2.22
C ASN A 43 19.35 -3.10 0.90
N ASN A 44 20.09 -2.97 -0.20
CA ASN A 44 19.53 -2.95 -1.56
C ASN A 44 19.58 -4.31 -2.27
N GLU A 45 19.85 -5.39 -1.55
CA GLU A 45 20.02 -6.72 -2.16
C GLU A 45 18.77 -7.21 -2.88
N LEU A 46 17.58 -6.81 -2.42
CA LEU A 46 16.34 -7.24 -3.06
C LEU A 46 16.12 -6.62 -4.43
N GLY A 47 16.62 -5.41 -4.65
CA GLY A 47 16.49 -4.72 -5.93
C GLY A 47 15.05 -4.42 -6.33
N LEU A 48 14.16 -4.25 -5.37
CA LEU A 48 12.74 -4.02 -5.65
C LEU A 48 12.51 -2.84 -6.58
N GLY A 49 11.75 -3.08 -7.65
CA GLY A 49 11.47 -2.07 -8.66
C GLY A 49 12.62 -1.82 -9.64
N GLN A 50 13.70 -2.59 -9.56
CA GLN A 50 14.88 -2.46 -10.41
C GLN A 50 15.01 -3.68 -11.36
N PRO A 51 15.76 -3.53 -12.48
CA PRO A 51 15.95 -4.64 -13.41
C PRO A 51 16.63 -5.87 -12.80
N ASP A 52 17.40 -5.68 -11.74
CA ASP A 52 18.11 -6.74 -11.02
C ASP A 52 17.35 -7.28 -9.82
N GLU A 53 16.04 -7.02 -9.74
CA GLU A 53 15.20 -7.53 -8.64
C GLU A 53 15.38 -9.05 -8.50
N VAL A 54 15.66 -9.50 -7.27
CA VAL A 54 15.82 -10.93 -7.02
C VAL A 54 14.48 -11.66 -7.16
N PRO A 55 14.46 -12.90 -7.65
CA PRO A 55 13.20 -13.60 -7.99
C PRO A 55 12.23 -13.74 -6.82
N ASN A 56 12.70 -13.75 -5.57
CA ASN A 56 11.88 -13.96 -4.39
C ASN A 56 11.40 -12.65 -3.73
N ALA A 57 11.87 -11.50 -4.20
CA ALA A 57 11.62 -10.23 -3.53
C ALA A 57 10.14 -9.84 -3.52
N GLU A 58 9.47 -9.98 -4.64
CA GLU A 58 8.04 -9.66 -4.74
C GLU A 58 7.20 -10.55 -3.82
N GLY A 59 7.55 -11.84 -3.73
CA GLY A 59 6.89 -12.77 -2.82
C GLY A 59 7.05 -12.37 -1.37
N MET A 60 8.24 -11.94 -0.97
CA MET A 60 8.51 -11.45 0.38
C MET A 60 7.65 -10.21 0.69
N LEU A 61 7.57 -9.30 -0.26
CA LEU A 61 6.77 -8.08 -0.10
C LEU A 61 5.28 -8.41 0.03
N LEU A 62 4.76 -9.31 -0.81
CA LEU A 62 3.36 -9.72 -0.75
C LEU A 62 3.03 -10.45 0.56
N ASP A 63 3.93 -11.29 1.06
CA ASP A 63 3.75 -11.96 2.35
C ASP A 63 3.65 -10.93 3.48
N TYR A 64 4.48 -9.92 3.45
CA TYR A 64 4.43 -8.84 4.43
C TYR A 64 3.11 -8.08 4.32
N LEU A 65 2.73 -7.64 3.12
CA LEU A 65 1.50 -6.90 2.90
C LEU A 65 0.27 -7.69 3.30
N ASN A 66 0.22 -8.97 3.02
CA ASN A 66 -0.93 -9.81 3.40
C ASN A 66 -1.14 -9.88 4.91
N ARG A 67 -0.12 -9.62 5.71
CA ARG A 67 -0.24 -9.57 7.17
C ARG A 67 -0.74 -8.22 7.68
N PHE A 68 -0.41 -7.13 6.99
CA PHE A 68 -0.63 -5.78 7.50
C PHE A 68 -1.59 -4.94 6.69
N PHE A 69 -2.04 -5.44 5.55
CA PHE A 69 -2.85 -4.66 4.63
C PHE A 69 -3.92 -5.53 3.97
N TYR A 70 -5.14 -5.03 3.90
CA TYR A 70 -6.18 -5.60 3.04
C TYR A 70 -7.18 -4.54 2.62
N ILE A 71 -7.86 -4.82 1.52
CA ILE A 71 -9.02 -4.05 1.05
C ILE A 71 -10.16 -5.05 0.86
N LYS A 72 -11.33 -4.70 1.39
CA LYS A 72 -12.57 -5.41 1.09
C LYS A 72 -13.51 -4.49 0.33
N ALA A 73 -13.96 -4.92 -0.82
CA ALA A 73 -14.98 -4.22 -1.61
C ALA A 73 -16.28 -5.01 -1.50
N ASN A 74 -17.34 -4.35 -1.04
CA ASN A 74 -18.64 -4.98 -0.83
C ASN A 74 -18.54 -6.25 0.02
N GLY A 75 -17.68 -6.21 1.04
CA GLY A 75 -17.47 -7.32 1.97
C GLY A 75 -16.54 -8.43 1.49
N LYS A 76 -16.03 -8.35 0.27
CA LYS A 76 -15.11 -9.36 -0.28
C LYS A 76 -13.68 -8.84 -0.25
N GLN A 77 -12.80 -9.62 0.35
CA GLN A 77 -11.38 -9.29 0.40
C GLN A 77 -10.73 -9.47 -0.96
N LEU A 78 -10.00 -8.46 -1.41
CA LEU A 78 -9.31 -8.49 -2.69
C LEU A 78 -7.96 -9.21 -2.54
N ALA A 79 -7.68 -10.14 -3.45
CA ALA A 79 -6.38 -10.80 -3.48
C ALA A 79 -5.32 -9.80 -3.94
N LEU A 80 -4.20 -9.72 -3.21
CA LEU A 80 -3.12 -8.82 -3.56
C LEU A 80 -2.26 -9.44 -4.66
N LYS A 81 -2.38 -8.87 -5.86
CA LYS A 81 -1.56 -9.24 -7.01
C LYS A 81 -1.04 -7.96 -7.62
N ILE A 82 0.26 -7.75 -7.57
CA ILE A 82 0.89 -6.54 -8.06
C ILE A 82 0.78 -6.50 -9.58
N LYS A 83 0.10 -5.46 -10.08
CA LYS A 83 0.00 -5.21 -11.52
C LYS A 83 1.26 -4.51 -12.03
N SER A 84 1.75 -3.54 -11.28
CA SER A 84 2.98 -2.82 -11.62
C SER A 84 3.67 -2.33 -10.37
N MET A 85 4.98 -2.19 -10.49
CA MET A 85 5.85 -1.70 -9.43
C MET A 85 6.79 -0.65 -10.02
N SER A 86 6.97 0.45 -9.33
CA SER A 86 7.88 1.52 -9.74
C SER A 86 8.68 2.01 -8.55
N LEU A 87 9.88 2.51 -8.84
CA LEU A 87 10.74 3.13 -7.85
C LEU A 87 10.99 4.58 -8.26
N ASN A 88 10.68 5.51 -7.36
CA ASN A 88 10.81 6.94 -7.61
C ASN A 88 11.63 7.60 -6.50
N GLY A 89 12.37 8.64 -6.86
CA GLY A 89 13.20 9.36 -5.92
C GLY A 89 14.53 8.68 -5.68
N GLN A 90 15.31 9.25 -4.78
CA GLN A 90 16.67 8.80 -4.47
C GLN A 90 16.94 8.89 -2.97
N GLY A 91 17.87 8.07 -2.50
CA GLY A 91 18.32 8.11 -1.11
C GLY A 91 17.19 7.84 -0.13
N ASN A 92 17.10 8.66 0.89
CA ASN A 92 16.12 8.51 1.96
C ASN A 92 14.67 8.77 1.49
N ASP A 93 14.50 9.42 0.34
CA ASP A 93 13.18 9.75 -0.21
C ASP A 93 12.72 8.74 -1.27
N ALA A 94 13.53 7.74 -1.56
CA ALA A 94 13.13 6.71 -2.53
C ALA A 94 11.85 6.02 -2.08
N ALA A 95 10.88 5.96 -2.99
CA ALA A 95 9.56 5.40 -2.73
C ALA A 95 9.22 4.32 -3.74
N LEU A 96 8.71 3.22 -3.22
CA LEU A 96 8.21 2.10 -4.01
C LEU A 96 6.72 2.32 -4.24
N GLY A 97 6.29 2.35 -5.50
CA GLY A 97 4.89 2.45 -5.88
C GLY A 97 4.38 1.10 -6.35
N LEU A 98 3.27 0.65 -5.80
CA LEU A 98 2.62 -0.60 -6.16
C LEU A 98 1.22 -0.30 -6.68
N THR A 99 0.86 -0.90 -7.81
CA THR A 99 -0.48 -0.75 -8.38
C THR A 99 -1.18 -2.11 -8.42
N PHE A 100 -2.44 -2.10 -7.95
CA PHE A 100 -3.33 -3.25 -8.01
C PHE A 100 -4.60 -2.81 -8.76
N SER A 101 -5.14 -3.68 -9.60
CA SER A 101 -6.32 -3.35 -10.40
C SER A 101 -7.30 -4.51 -10.41
N TYR A 102 -8.58 -4.21 -10.20
CA TYR A 102 -9.63 -5.21 -10.08
C TYR A 102 -10.84 -4.79 -10.90
N PRO A 103 -11.32 -5.64 -11.81
CA PRO A 103 -12.60 -5.39 -12.45
C PRO A 103 -13.72 -5.53 -11.42
N SER A 104 -14.70 -4.63 -11.46
CA SER A 104 -15.85 -4.68 -10.57
C SER A 104 -17.12 -4.41 -11.36
N GLN A 105 -17.91 -5.43 -11.58
CA GLN A 105 -19.19 -5.32 -12.28
C GLN A 105 -20.29 -4.76 -11.36
N GLU A 106 -20.09 -4.87 -10.06
CA GLU A 106 -21.06 -4.42 -9.08
C GLU A 106 -20.74 -3.00 -8.62
N LYS A 107 -21.80 -2.24 -8.31
CA LYS A 107 -21.66 -0.94 -7.68
C LYS A 107 -20.97 -1.10 -6.33
N ILE A 108 -20.05 -0.20 -6.02
CA ILE A 108 -19.39 -0.17 -4.71
C ILE A 108 -20.39 0.37 -3.68
N THR A 109 -20.69 -0.45 -2.67
CA THR A 109 -21.53 -0.09 -1.53
C THR A 109 -20.75 0.02 -0.23
N SER A 110 -19.58 -0.60 -0.15
CA SER A 110 -18.70 -0.45 0.99
C SER A 110 -17.26 -0.73 0.60
N ILE A 111 -16.34 -0.05 1.29
CA ILE A 111 -14.91 -0.32 1.21
C ILE A 111 -14.38 -0.38 2.63
N GLU A 112 -13.80 -1.51 3.01
CA GLU A 112 -13.12 -1.65 4.29
C GLU A 112 -11.62 -1.74 4.04
N ILE A 113 -10.86 -0.93 4.75
CA ILE A 113 -9.42 -0.84 4.60
C ILE A 113 -8.75 -1.21 5.91
N LYS A 114 -7.82 -2.16 5.86
CA LYS A 114 -6.80 -2.32 6.90
C LYS A 114 -5.48 -1.80 6.33
N ASN A 115 -4.86 -0.86 7.03
CA ASN A 115 -3.52 -0.42 6.69
C ASN A 115 -2.72 -0.25 7.97
N ALA A 116 -2.05 -1.33 8.38
CA ALA A 116 -1.15 -1.38 9.52
C ALA A 116 0.30 -1.50 9.07
N VAL A 117 0.59 -1.14 7.81
CA VAL A 117 1.92 -1.26 7.22
C VAL A 117 2.93 -0.48 8.07
N PHE A 118 4.04 -1.13 8.41
CA PHE A 118 5.16 -0.58 9.20
C PHE A 118 4.82 -0.20 10.65
N THR A 119 3.60 -0.50 11.13
CA THR A 119 3.28 -0.29 12.54
C THR A 119 3.99 -1.30 13.46
N ASP A 120 4.52 -2.38 12.88
CA ASP A 120 5.37 -3.34 13.59
C ASP A 120 6.78 -2.80 13.81
N LEU A 121 7.20 -1.81 13.00
CA LEU A 121 8.51 -1.17 13.11
C LEU A 121 8.44 0.16 13.88
N PHE A 122 7.39 0.95 13.62
CA PHE A 122 7.28 2.32 14.11
C PHE A 122 5.92 2.52 14.78
N PHE A 123 5.93 2.84 16.07
CA PHE A 123 4.68 3.10 16.80
C PHE A 123 3.96 4.38 16.32
N ASP A 124 4.70 5.30 15.71
CA ASP A 124 4.19 6.58 15.21
C ASP A 124 3.90 6.57 13.69
N GLN A 125 3.85 5.39 13.07
CA GLN A 125 3.54 5.27 11.65
C GLN A 125 2.14 5.80 11.36
N SER A 126 2.04 6.67 10.34
CA SER A 126 0.78 7.18 9.80
C SER A 126 0.56 6.65 8.40
N ASN A 127 -0.57 5.98 8.17
CA ASN A 127 -0.90 5.42 6.87
C ASN A 127 -2.11 6.17 6.32
N VAL A 128 -1.85 7.08 5.39
CA VAL A 128 -2.87 7.94 4.79
C VAL A 128 -3.54 7.21 3.65
N VAL A 129 -4.87 7.28 3.61
CA VAL A 129 -5.67 6.64 2.57
C VAL A 129 -6.62 7.66 1.96
N TYR A 130 -6.58 7.79 0.65
CA TYR A 130 -7.55 8.57 -0.12
C TYR A 130 -8.45 7.62 -0.89
N VAL A 131 -9.75 7.80 -0.77
CA VAL A 131 -10.74 6.95 -1.42
C VAL A 131 -11.64 7.78 -2.30
N HIS A 132 -11.62 7.49 -3.60
CA HIS A 132 -12.50 8.13 -4.58
C HIS A 132 -13.42 7.08 -5.16
N VAL A 133 -14.72 7.24 -4.92
CA VAL A 133 -15.74 6.39 -5.52
C VAL A 133 -16.64 7.33 -6.33
N ASP A 134 -16.48 7.31 -7.65
CA ASP A 134 -17.11 8.26 -8.56
C ASP A 134 -16.85 9.71 -8.10
N ASP A 135 -17.89 10.47 -7.69
CA ASP A 135 -17.74 11.85 -7.25
C ASP A 135 -17.47 12.02 -5.75
N ASP A 136 -17.46 10.93 -5.01
CA ASP A 136 -17.24 10.97 -3.56
C ASP A 136 -15.75 10.81 -3.25
N SER A 137 -15.21 11.77 -2.53
CA SER A 137 -13.80 11.76 -2.12
C SER A 137 -13.70 11.82 -0.61
N ARG A 138 -13.02 10.85 -0.03
CA ARG A 138 -12.79 10.78 1.41
C ARG A 138 -11.31 10.52 1.71
N SER A 139 -10.85 11.01 2.85
CA SER A 139 -9.49 10.75 3.32
C SER A 139 -9.52 10.19 4.74
N LEU A 140 -8.61 9.25 4.99
CA LEU A 140 -8.47 8.58 6.27
C LEU A 140 -7.02 8.59 6.68
N MET A 141 -6.77 8.53 7.99
CA MET A 141 -5.45 8.25 8.52
C MET A 141 -5.56 7.03 9.41
N LEU A 142 -4.87 5.96 9.03
CA LEU A 142 -4.82 4.73 9.80
C LEU A 142 -3.46 4.62 10.50
N ASN A 143 -3.43 3.95 11.62
CA ASN A 143 -2.23 3.83 12.44
C ASN A 143 -2.30 2.56 13.29
N LYS A 144 -1.33 2.38 14.17
CA LYS A 144 -1.27 1.20 15.03
C LYS A 144 -2.51 1.04 15.90
N LYS A 145 -3.04 2.15 16.40
CA LYS A 145 -4.20 2.16 17.30
C LYS A 145 -5.51 1.93 16.54
N THR A 146 -5.61 2.46 15.32
CA THR A 146 -6.80 2.38 14.48
C THR A 146 -6.41 1.94 13.09
N PRO A 147 -6.10 0.63 12.90
CA PRO A 147 -5.58 0.14 11.60
C PRO A 147 -6.66 -0.16 10.57
N VAL A 148 -7.93 -0.20 10.97
CA VAL A 148 -9.04 -0.61 10.11
C VAL A 148 -10.13 0.45 10.10
N HIS A 149 -10.69 0.71 8.91
CA HIS A 149 -11.85 1.59 8.79
C HIS A 149 -12.74 1.10 7.64
N LYS A 150 -14.06 1.25 7.84
CA LYS A 150 -15.04 0.88 6.82
C LYS A 150 -15.81 2.11 6.37
N LEU A 151 -15.85 2.32 5.06
CA LEU A 151 -16.64 3.36 4.40
C LEU A 151 -17.88 2.73 3.77
N VAL A 152 -19.02 3.40 3.91
CA VAL A 152 -20.30 2.97 3.34
C VAL A 152 -20.76 4.02 2.34
N TYR A 153 -21.27 3.54 1.22
CA TYR A 153 -21.73 4.38 0.11
C TYR A 153 -23.19 4.17 -0.21
#